data_b6bfb88e60b12ff111fba7d21f9a809b
#
_entry.id   b6bfb88e60b12ff111fba7d21f9a809b
#
_cell.length_a   1.000
_cell.length_b   1.000
_cell.length_c   1.000
_cell.angle_alpha   90.00
_cell.angle_beta   90.00
_cell.angle_gamma   90.00
#
_symmetry.space_group_name_H-M   'P 1'
#
loop_
_entity.id
_entity.type
_entity.pdbx_description
1 polymer ?
#
loop_
_entity_poly.entity_id
_entity_poly.type
_entity_poly.pdbx_seq_one_letter_code
_entity_poly.pdbx_strand_id
1 'polypeptide(L)'
;MEAAFIAACGLWMAGEPPLVMDLGAARGDVDHVVALFRRGRHWGAISKSNSPFLRYRDPIHRSLREVAISYFSQYVKKRRKTLRSYSVSIDLRRFDPTLWVTHGGFCHEVIDSLTASRHFEILPPDAAAILRPIDEIEARSNLLRNDPPRGRGISSP
;
A
#
# COMPACT_ATOMS: atom_id res chain seq x y z
N MET A 1 -4.93 2.75 -4.62
CA MET A 1 -5.55 3.62 -3.61
C MET A 1 -6.99 3.23 -3.31
N GLU A 2 -7.91 3.18 -4.26
CA GLU A 2 -9.33 2.79 -4.07
C GLU A 2 -9.52 1.55 -3.20
N ALA A 3 -8.73 0.53 -3.42
CA ALA A 3 -8.85 -0.70 -2.64
C ALA A 3 -8.45 -0.54 -1.16
N ALA A 4 -7.56 0.39 -0.82
CA ALA A 4 -7.27 0.72 0.57
C ALA A 4 -8.47 1.44 1.22
N PHE A 5 -9.15 2.31 0.46
CA PHE A 5 -10.35 2.97 0.95
C PHE A 5 -11.51 1.99 1.14
N ILE A 6 -11.71 1.05 0.21
CA ILE A 6 -12.70 -0.03 0.36
C ILE A 6 -12.40 -0.86 1.61
N ALA A 7 -11.13 -1.22 1.83
CA ALA A 7 -10.73 -1.96 3.02
C ALA A 7 -10.95 -1.15 4.31
N ALA A 8 -10.59 0.14 4.30
CA ALA A 8 -10.82 1.04 5.43
C ALA A 8 -12.32 1.22 5.71
N CYS A 9 -13.16 1.31 4.67
CA CYS A 9 -14.61 1.36 4.80
C CYS A 9 -15.16 0.07 5.43
N GLY A 10 -14.71 -1.10 4.99
CA GLY A 10 -15.08 -2.38 5.58
C GLY A 10 -14.69 -2.50 7.06
N LEU A 11 -13.50 -2.03 7.42
CA LEU A 11 -13.06 -1.96 8.81
C LEU A 11 -13.93 -1.02 9.63
N TRP A 12 -14.30 0.13 9.07
CA TRP A 12 -15.19 1.09 9.73
C TRP A 12 -16.58 0.52 9.98
N MET A 13 -17.14 -0.16 9.00
CA MET A 13 -18.42 -0.87 9.15
C MET A 13 -18.35 -1.98 10.23
N ALA A 14 -17.17 -2.57 10.44
CA ALA A 14 -16.92 -3.54 11.50
C ALA A 14 -16.63 -2.90 12.88
N GLY A 15 -16.76 -1.56 13.01
CA GLY A 15 -16.53 -0.83 14.25
C GLY A 15 -15.08 -0.43 14.52
N GLU A 16 -14.18 -0.63 13.55
CA GLU A 16 -12.77 -0.24 13.66
C GLU A 16 -12.52 1.14 13.03
N PRO A 17 -11.52 1.92 13.50
CA PRO A 17 -11.21 3.19 12.86
C PRO A 17 -10.69 2.96 11.42
N PRO A 18 -11.17 3.72 10.42
CA PRO A 18 -10.73 3.61 9.04
C PRO A 18 -9.38 4.30 8.85
N LEU A 19 -8.31 3.65 9.25
CA LEU A 19 -6.95 4.19 9.19
C LEU A 19 -6.28 3.82 7.87
N VAL A 20 -5.57 4.78 7.28
CA VAL A 20 -4.73 4.56 6.10
C VAL A 20 -3.31 5.08 6.35
N MET A 21 -2.35 4.52 5.63
CA MET A 21 -0.94 4.92 5.66
C MET A 21 -0.38 4.90 4.24
N ASP A 22 0.42 5.90 3.90
CA ASP A 22 1.16 5.93 2.65
C ASP A 22 2.51 5.23 2.79
N LEU A 23 2.89 4.51 1.75
CA LEU A 23 4.20 3.89 1.55
C LEU A 23 4.91 4.62 0.41
N GLY A 24 5.80 5.54 0.76
CA GLY A 24 6.48 6.41 -0.18
C GLY A 24 7.59 5.70 -0.94
N ALA A 25 7.55 5.82 -2.26
CA ALA A 25 8.51 5.20 -3.17
C ALA A 25 9.65 6.14 -3.57
N ALA A 26 10.72 5.56 -4.08
CA ALA A 26 11.78 6.32 -4.75
C ALA A 26 11.26 7.00 -6.03
N ARG A 27 11.88 8.11 -6.40
CA ARG A 27 11.57 8.84 -7.64
C ARG A 27 11.47 7.89 -8.84
N GLY A 28 10.36 8.01 -9.57
CA GLY A 28 10.08 7.20 -10.75
C GLY A 28 9.34 5.90 -10.46
N ASP A 29 8.98 5.62 -9.22
CA ASP A 29 8.00 4.59 -8.84
C ASP A 29 6.75 5.23 -8.23
N VAL A 30 5.75 4.45 -7.88
CA VAL A 30 4.43 4.91 -7.43
C VAL A 30 4.26 4.59 -5.94
N ASP A 31 3.82 5.57 -5.17
CA ASP A 31 3.44 5.39 -3.78
C ASP A 31 2.25 4.44 -3.65
N HIS A 32 2.12 3.81 -2.50
CA HIS A 32 1.09 2.80 -2.28
C HIS A 32 0.39 3.00 -0.94
N VAL A 33 -0.91 3.20 -0.97
CA VAL A 33 -1.73 3.37 0.24
C VAL A 33 -2.23 2.03 0.74
N VAL A 34 -2.11 1.81 2.05
CA VAL A 34 -2.61 0.62 2.75
C VAL A 34 -3.62 1.03 3.82
N ALA A 35 -4.68 0.25 3.98
CA ALA A 35 -5.57 0.35 5.14
C ALA A 35 -4.94 -0.40 6.32
N LEU A 36 -5.00 0.19 7.49
CA LEU A 36 -4.42 -0.35 8.72
C LEU A 36 -5.51 -0.90 9.64
N PHE A 37 -5.21 -1.98 10.32
CA PHE A 37 -6.08 -2.52 11.36
C PHE A 37 -5.24 -3.05 12.53
N ARG A 38 -5.91 -3.29 13.67
CA ARG A 38 -5.25 -3.84 14.85
C ARG A 38 -5.94 -5.09 15.36
N ARG A 39 -5.15 -6.00 15.93
CA ARG A 39 -5.63 -7.10 16.76
C ARG A 39 -4.85 -7.09 18.07
N GLY A 40 -5.51 -6.66 19.13
CA GLY A 40 -4.83 -6.37 20.40
C GLY A 40 -3.79 -5.24 20.22
N ARG A 41 -2.53 -5.57 20.43
CA ARG A 41 -1.42 -4.61 20.36
C ARG A 41 -0.68 -4.62 19.00
N HIS A 42 -1.09 -5.48 18.07
CA HIS A 42 -0.37 -5.70 16.82
C HIS A 42 -1.11 -5.07 15.63
N TRP A 43 -0.33 -4.55 14.70
CA TRP A 43 -0.79 -3.93 13.48
C TRP A 43 -0.76 -4.91 12.31
N GLY A 44 -1.79 -4.87 11.51
CA GLY A 44 -1.87 -5.47 10.19
C GLY A 44 -2.21 -4.43 9.14
N ALA A 45 -2.14 -4.82 7.87
CA ALA A 45 -2.47 -3.94 6.75
C ALA A 45 -3.18 -4.69 5.63
N ILE A 46 -4.10 -3.99 4.96
CA ILE A 46 -4.86 -4.49 3.82
C ILE A 46 -4.66 -3.53 2.66
N SER A 47 -4.34 -4.07 1.50
CA SER A 47 -4.38 -3.33 0.25
C SER A 47 -4.66 -4.27 -0.91
N LYS A 48 -4.94 -3.71 -2.08
CA LYS A 48 -5.01 -4.48 -3.32
C LYS A 48 -3.96 -3.95 -4.27
N SER A 49 -3.09 -4.84 -4.71
CA SER A 49 -2.09 -4.55 -5.74
C SER A 49 -2.13 -5.65 -6.80
N ASN A 50 -1.65 -5.36 -7.99
CA ASN A 50 -1.40 -6.38 -9.00
C ASN A 50 -0.29 -7.33 -8.56
N SER A 51 0.60 -6.88 -7.67
CA SER A 51 1.56 -7.76 -7.01
C SER A 51 0.89 -8.54 -5.86
N PRO A 52 0.94 -9.87 -5.85
CA PRO A 52 0.38 -10.68 -4.77
C PRO A 52 1.05 -10.39 -3.43
N PHE A 53 2.31 -9.98 -3.45
CA PHE A 53 3.12 -9.73 -2.26
C PHE A 53 2.85 -8.38 -1.56
N LEU A 54 2.09 -7.49 -2.18
CA LEU A 54 1.77 -6.19 -1.60
C LEU A 54 0.33 -6.08 -1.06
N ARG A 55 -0.38 -7.20 -0.88
CA ARG A 55 -1.82 -7.19 -0.60
C ARG A 55 -2.19 -7.13 0.87
N TYR A 56 -1.63 -8.01 1.67
CA TYR A 56 -2.05 -8.22 3.05
C TYR A 56 -0.85 -8.38 3.97
N ARG A 57 -1.00 -7.89 5.20
CA ARG A 57 -0.08 -8.16 6.31
C ARG A 57 -0.87 -8.58 7.52
N ASP A 58 -0.52 -9.74 8.05
CA ASP A 58 -1.10 -10.24 9.29
C ASP A 58 -0.84 -9.28 10.46
N PRO A 59 -1.74 -9.24 11.46
CA PRO A 59 -1.59 -8.35 12.62
C PRO A 59 -0.56 -8.90 13.61
N ILE A 60 0.69 -8.91 13.21
CA ILE A 60 1.84 -9.38 14.00
C ILE A 60 2.87 -8.28 14.27
N HIS A 61 2.70 -7.10 13.66
CA HIS A 61 3.67 -6.01 13.73
C HIS A 61 3.41 -5.12 14.94
N ARG A 62 4.46 -4.74 15.66
CA ARG A 62 4.39 -3.92 16.87
C ARG A 62 4.26 -2.44 16.59
N SER A 63 4.65 -2.00 15.39
CA SER A 63 4.65 -0.59 14.98
C SER A 63 4.32 -0.42 13.52
N LEU A 64 3.94 0.81 13.11
CA LEU A 64 3.76 1.15 11.70
C LEU A 64 5.05 1.01 10.88
N ARG A 65 6.20 1.24 11.53
CA ARG A 65 7.51 1.01 10.88
C ARG A 65 7.71 -0.46 10.53
N GLU A 66 7.36 -1.37 11.42
CA GLU A 66 7.45 -2.82 11.13
C GLU A 66 6.50 -3.22 10.00
N VAL A 67 5.26 -2.68 9.96
CA VAL A 67 4.36 -2.87 8.83
C VAL A 67 5.02 -2.39 7.54
N ALA A 68 5.54 -1.16 7.50
CA ALA A 68 6.19 -0.60 6.32
C ALA A 68 7.40 -1.44 5.86
N ILE A 69 8.28 -1.83 6.79
CA ILE A 69 9.46 -2.67 6.48
C ILE A 69 9.06 -4.03 5.90
N SER A 70 7.93 -4.59 6.31
CA SER A 70 7.46 -5.88 5.77
C SER A 70 7.18 -5.85 4.27
N TYR A 71 6.95 -4.67 3.69
CA TYR A 71 6.80 -4.47 2.25
C TYR A 71 8.13 -4.27 1.50
N PHE A 72 9.21 -3.95 2.21
CA PHE A 72 10.45 -3.43 1.62
C PHE A 72 11.07 -4.33 0.56
N SER A 73 11.20 -5.63 0.82
CA SER A 73 11.85 -6.56 -0.10
C SER A 73 11.05 -6.81 -1.39
N GLN A 74 9.76 -6.56 -1.33
CA GLN A 74 8.81 -6.85 -2.42
C GLN A 74 8.37 -5.60 -3.18
N TYR A 75 8.74 -4.43 -2.67
CA TYR A 75 8.46 -3.15 -3.31
C TYR A 75 9.56 -2.86 -4.34
N VAL A 76 9.37 -3.37 -5.55
CA VAL A 76 10.44 -3.47 -6.56
C VAL A 76 10.00 -2.89 -7.90
N LYS A 77 10.87 -2.09 -8.51
CA LYS A 77 10.76 -1.62 -9.89
C LYS A 77 12.10 -1.77 -10.62
N LYS A 78 12.09 -2.34 -11.82
CA LYS A 78 13.30 -2.58 -12.63
C LYS A 78 14.44 -3.22 -11.80
N ARG A 79 14.12 -4.26 -11.02
CA ARG A 79 15.03 -5.00 -10.14
C ARG A 79 15.61 -4.22 -8.96
N ARG A 80 15.18 -2.97 -8.72
CA ARG A 80 15.60 -2.17 -7.58
C ARG A 80 14.51 -2.10 -6.54
N LYS A 81 14.86 -2.21 -5.27
CA LYS A 81 13.97 -1.97 -4.14
C LYS A 81 13.71 -0.48 -4.02
N THR A 82 12.45 -0.09 -4.08
CA THR A 82 12.05 1.32 -4.25
C THR A 82 11.34 1.92 -3.06
N LEU A 83 10.91 1.16 -2.05
CA LEU A 83 10.32 1.73 -0.85
C LEU A 83 11.33 2.61 -0.10
N ARG A 84 10.93 3.82 0.29
CA ARG A 84 11.78 4.81 0.96
C ARG A 84 11.25 5.27 2.30
N SER A 85 9.96 5.53 2.38
CA SER A 85 9.36 6.12 3.56
C SER A 85 7.97 5.56 3.84
N TYR A 86 7.41 5.91 4.98
CA TYR A 86 6.02 5.67 5.31
C TYR A 86 5.47 6.87 6.08
N SER A 87 4.18 7.15 5.93
CA SER A 87 3.54 8.26 6.63
C SER A 87 3.08 7.89 8.04
N VAL A 88 2.71 8.89 8.82
CA VAL A 88 1.81 8.66 9.96
C VAL A 88 0.49 8.05 9.47
N SER A 89 -0.23 7.36 10.34
CA SER A 89 -1.58 6.91 10.00
C SER A 89 -2.54 8.09 9.95
N ILE A 90 -3.42 8.11 8.96
CA ILE A 90 -4.50 9.08 8.83
C ILE A 90 -5.83 8.38 9.09
N ASP A 91 -6.63 8.97 9.97
CA ASP A 91 -8.00 8.53 10.23
C ASP A 91 -8.94 9.22 9.22
N LEU A 92 -9.60 8.41 8.40
CA LEU A 92 -10.47 8.92 7.34
C LEU A 92 -11.76 9.54 7.85
N ARG A 93 -12.13 9.35 9.13
CA ARG A 93 -13.27 10.02 9.75
C ARG A 93 -13.13 11.55 9.80
N ARG A 94 -11.91 12.06 9.63
CA ARG A 94 -11.67 13.51 9.54
C ARG A 94 -12.14 14.16 8.22
N PHE A 95 -12.48 13.34 7.23
CA PHE A 95 -12.98 13.76 5.93
C PHE A 95 -14.46 13.42 5.81
N ASP A 96 -15.18 14.15 4.96
CA ASP A 96 -16.55 13.79 4.60
C ASP A 96 -16.55 12.39 3.98
N PRO A 97 -17.34 11.44 4.52
CA PRO A 97 -17.41 10.09 3.97
C PRO A 97 -17.78 10.03 2.49
N THR A 98 -18.56 10.99 1.99
CA THR A 98 -18.95 11.02 0.58
C THR A 98 -17.75 11.18 -0.36
N LEU A 99 -16.65 11.75 0.12
CA LEU A 99 -15.44 11.97 -0.67
C LEU A 99 -14.64 10.68 -0.92
N TRP A 100 -14.68 9.72 -0.01
CA TRP A 100 -13.83 8.55 -0.10
C TRP A 100 -14.60 7.21 -0.07
N VAL A 101 -15.87 7.20 0.34
CA VAL A 101 -16.72 5.99 0.33
C VAL A 101 -17.51 5.86 -0.96
N THR A 102 -18.13 6.94 -1.44
CA THR A 102 -19.08 6.91 -2.56
C THR A 102 -18.56 7.60 -3.83
N HIS A 103 -17.47 8.34 -3.74
CA HIS A 103 -16.93 9.06 -4.89
C HIS A 103 -16.26 8.08 -5.87
N GLY A 104 -16.77 8.02 -7.11
CA GLY A 104 -16.29 7.11 -8.15
C GLY A 104 -14.97 7.52 -8.82
N GLY A 105 -14.17 8.39 -8.20
CA GLY A 105 -12.93 8.91 -8.75
C GLY A 105 -11.82 9.08 -7.71
N PHE A 106 -10.76 9.78 -8.08
CA PHE A 106 -9.65 10.12 -7.18
C PHE A 106 -10.12 11.09 -6.08
N CYS A 107 -9.98 10.70 -4.82
CA CYS A 107 -10.20 11.58 -3.67
C CYS A 107 -8.96 12.44 -3.42
N HIS A 108 -8.87 13.59 -4.11
CA HIS A 108 -7.70 14.48 -4.03
C HIS A 108 -7.42 14.96 -2.62
N GLU A 109 -8.45 15.29 -1.85
CA GLU A 109 -8.30 15.80 -0.47
C GLU A 109 -7.58 14.80 0.45
N VAL A 110 -7.92 13.53 0.36
CA VAL A 110 -7.25 12.48 1.14
C VAL A 110 -5.83 12.27 0.65
N ILE A 111 -5.62 12.31 -0.67
CA ILE A 111 -4.30 12.15 -1.28
C ILE A 111 -3.38 13.29 -0.85
N ASP A 112 -3.84 14.52 -0.96
CA ASP A 112 -3.08 15.71 -0.58
C ASP A 112 -2.74 15.67 0.91
N SER A 113 -3.68 15.25 1.75
CA SER A 113 -3.45 15.06 3.17
C SER A 113 -2.41 13.96 3.47
N LEU A 114 -2.43 12.84 2.73
CA LEU A 114 -1.43 11.77 2.86
C LEU A 114 -0.05 12.29 2.44
N THR A 115 0.04 12.93 1.29
CA THR A 115 1.29 13.49 0.75
C THR A 115 1.88 14.56 1.66
N ALA A 116 1.04 15.43 2.22
CA ALA A 116 1.46 16.50 3.14
C ALA A 116 1.73 16.00 4.56
N SER A 117 1.36 14.76 4.89
CA SER A 117 1.56 14.21 6.23
C SER A 117 3.04 13.95 6.52
N ARG A 118 3.39 13.85 7.82
CA ARG A 118 4.74 13.51 8.22
C ARG A 118 5.11 12.11 7.74
N HIS A 119 6.22 12.00 7.00
CA HIS A 119 6.84 10.75 6.60
C HIS A 119 8.09 10.44 7.41
N PHE A 120 8.36 9.16 7.58
CA PHE A 120 9.55 8.63 8.25
C PHE A 120 10.35 7.79 7.27
N GLU A 121 11.64 8.07 7.17
CA GLU A 121 12.54 7.30 6.32
C GLU A 121 12.71 5.86 6.84
N ILE A 122 12.66 4.91 5.93
CA ILE A 122 12.91 3.49 6.22
C ILE A 122 14.41 3.21 6.21
N LEU A 123 15.12 3.83 5.27
CA LEU A 123 16.54 3.63 5.04
C LEU A 123 17.36 4.73 5.70
N PRO A 124 18.55 4.40 6.24
CA PRO A 124 19.56 5.40 6.57
C PRO A 124 19.93 6.21 5.31
N PRO A 125 20.47 7.44 5.49
CA PRO A 125 21.05 8.21 4.40
C PRO A 125 22.05 7.33 3.62
N ASP A 126 22.06 7.48 2.30
CA ASP A 126 22.95 6.76 1.36
C ASP A 126 22.81 5.23 1.29
N ALA A 127 22.04 4.61 2.18
CA ALA A 127 21.83 3.16 2.16
C ALA A 127 21.18 2.66 0.86
N ALA A 128 20.49 3.51 0.12
CA ALA A 128 19.90 3.12 -1.17
C ALA A 128 20.97 2.69 -2.20
N ALA A 129 22.19 3.20 -2.10
CA ALA A 129 23.29 2.88 -3.02
C ALA A 129 23.85 1.48 -2.82
N ILE A 130 23.77 0.96 -1.59
CA ILE A 130 24.30 -0.37 -1.23
C ILE A 130 23.26 -1.50 -1.28
N LEU A 131 22.01 -1.19 -1.65
CA LEU A 131 20.96 -2.21 -1.76
C LEU A 131 21.25 -3.16 -2.91
N ARG A 132 21.29 -4.45 -2.61
CA ARG A 132 21.38 -5.50 -3.63
C ARG A 132 20.15 -5.44 -4.57
N PRO A 133 20.34 -5.43 -5.89
CA PRO A 133 19.25 -5.68 -6.83
C PRO A 133 18.62 -7.05 -6.55
N ILE A 134 17.36 -7.22 -6.87
CA ILE A 134 16.73 -8.54 -6.84
C ILE A 134 17.32 -9.43 -7.93
N ASP A 135 17.41 -10.73 -7.66
CA ASP A 135 17.89 -11.70 -8.63
C ASP A 135 16.81 -12.09 -9.67
N GLU A 136 17.15 -13.02 -10.56
CA GLU A 136 16.26 -13.46 -11.63
C GLU A 136 15.01 -14.17 -11.10
N ILE A 137 15.17 -14.98 -10.05
CA ILE A 137 14.05 -15.75 -9.46
C ILE A 137 13.11 -14.80 -8.75
N GLU A 138 13.64 -13.89 -7.95
CA GLU A 138 12.86 -12.81 -7.30
C GLU A 138 12.13 -11.95 -8.34
N ALA A 139 12.80 -11.64 -9.47
CA ALA A 139 12.19 -10.86 -10.54
C ALA A 139 11.01 -11.59 -11.20
N ARG A 140 11.17 -12.88 -11.48
CA ARG A 140 10.10 -13.71 -12.04
C ARG A 140 8.90 -13.82 -11.08
N SER A 141 9.14 -13.99 -9.79
CA SER A 141 8.06 -14.05 -8.81
C SER A 141 7.24 -12.75 -8.76
N ASN A 142 7.88 -11.60 -8.95
CA ASN A 142 7.21 -10.31 -9.02
C ASN A 142 6.42 -10.10 -10.33
N LEU A 143 6.63 -10.91 -11.36
CA LEU A 143 5.83 -10.90 -12.58
C LEU A 143 4.52 -11.68 -12.45
N LEU A 144 4.34 -12.44 -11.37
CA LEU A 144 3.07 -13.10 -11.07
C LEU A 144 2.02 -12.04 -10.74
N ARG A 145 1.36 -11.55 -11.77
CA ARG A 145 0.25 -10.60 -11.65
C ARG A 145 -1.05 -11.36 -11.70
N ASN A 146 -1.94 -11.02 -10.79
CA ASN A 146 -3.33 -11.49 -10.85
C ASN A 146 -4.14 -10.60 -11.81
N ASP A 147 -3.68 -10.41 -13.02
CA ASP A 147 -4.58 -9.96 -14.08
C ASP A 147 -5.42 -11.18 -14.44
N PRO A 148 -6.75 -11.15 -14.29
CA PRO A 148 -7.58 -12.18 -14.92
C PRO A 148 -7.21 -12.19 -16.40
N PRO A 149 -7.09 -13.36 -17.04
CA PRO A 149 -6.83 -13.41 -18.47
C PRO A 149 -7.87 -12.51 -19.13
N ARG A 150 -7.44 -11.53 -19.91
CA ARG A 150 -8.33 -10.69 -20.71
C ARG A 150 -9.16 -11.68 -21.51
N GLY A 151 -10.46 -11.75 -21.21
CA GLY A 151 -11.37 -12.64 -21.90
C GLY A 151 -11.11 -12.47 -23.39
N ARG A 152 -10.78 -13.55 -24.09
CA ARG A 152 -10.85 -13.57 -25.56
C ARG A 152 -12.28 -13.14 -25.86
N GLY A 153 -12.41 -11.99 -26.51
CA GLY A 153 -13.70 -11.51 -26.92
C GLY A 153 -14.46 -12.69 -27.53
N ILE A 154 -15.59 -13.01 -26.94
CA ILE A 154 -16.53 -13.93 -27.55
C ILE A 154 -17.00 -13.16 -28.78
N SER A 155 -16.40 -13.47 -29.93
CA SER A 155 -16.99 -13.09 -31.20
C SER A 155 -18.36 -13.79 -31.25
N SER A 156 -19.38 -12.99 -31.03
CA SER A 156 -20.77 -13.43 -31.23
C SER A 156 -20.94 -13.82 -32.70
N PRO A 157 -21.70 -14.88 -32.94
CA PRO A 157 -22.00 -15.38 -34.29
C PRO A 157 -22.79 -14.35 -35.13
#